data_be6e6340079b3fc2a498f3623163457b
#
_entry.id   be6e6340079b3fc2a498f3623163457b
#
_cell.length_a   1.000
_cell.length_b   1.000
_cell.length_c   1.000
_cell.angle_alpha   90.00
_cell.angle_beta   90.00
_cell.angle_gamma   90.00
#
_symmetry.space_group_name_H-M   'P 1'
#
loop_
_entity.id
_entity.type
_entity.pdbx_description
1 polymer ?
#
loop_
_entity_poly.entity_id
_entity_poly.type
_entity_poly.pdbx_seq_one_letter_code
_entity_poly.pdbx_strand_id
1 'polypeptide(L)'
;LDKFSKHTDITLHSRLLDGLNLNKIKLKKYDYSKKNMFYASFKSMYRAKESDLRYTNYKVWQKDKFNNTATFGWTHSYKYKGGNGKLNLELTSATIGSDYDYSKVVLTSVHKSKLGKLQLNTRLFGQYGSGKNWAGESRLNLAGANSEELMEYKFTRSEGFIPNQWLGYGSTTNHFQMGGGLNLRGYAGYYAPEINDEGNYVLSYNGTSGASISAELEFQNIFL
;
A
#
# COMPACT_ATOMS: atom_id res chain seq x y z
N LEU A 1 27.58 20.16 11.58
CA LEU A 1 26.45 19.37 12.08
C LEU A 1 25.09 19.98 11.71
N ASP A 2 24.96 21.32 11.78
CA ASP A 2 23.66 22.01 11.49
C ASP A 2 23.16 21.90 10.05
N LYS A 3 24.02 21.70 9.07
CA LYS A 3 23.60 21.48 7.68
C LYS A 3 23.01 20.10 7.44
N PHE A 4 23.32 19.13 8.28
CA PHE A 4 22.80 17.76 8.15
C PHE A 4 21.38 17.61 8.72
N SER A 5 21.03 18.37 9.76
CA SER A 5 19.76 18.21 10.47
C SER A 5 18.56 18.83 9.76
N LYS A 6 18.75 19.91 8.98
CA LYS A 6 17.65 20.65 8.33
C LYS A 6 16.94 19.92 7.18
N HIS A 7 17.47 18.80 6.69
CA HIS A 7 16.95 18.06 5.54
C HIS A 7 16.82 16.56 5.80
N THR A 8 16.86 16.14 7.05
CA THR A 8 16.79 14.73 7.44
C THR A 8 15.73 14.53 8.50
N ASP A 9 14.79 13.62 8.23
CA ASP A 9 13.74 13.22 9.17
C ASP A 9 13.93 11.76 9.55
N ILE A 10 13.77 11.45 10.84
CA ILE A 10 13.71 10.09 11.35
C ILE A 10 12.28 9.88 11.87
N THR A 11 11.64 8.81 11.45
CA THR A 11 10.30 8.44 11.89
C THR A 11 10.36 7.05 12.51
N LEU A 12 9.92 6.95 13.74
CA LEU A 12 9.66 5.69 14.42
C LEU A 12 8.15 5.45 14.45
N HIS A 13 7.73 4.27 14.09
CA HIS A 13 6.33 3.92 14.01
C HIS A 13 6.13 2.54 14.60
N SER A 14 5.29 2.44 15.62
CA SER A 14 4.90 1.18 16.22
C SER A 14 3.38 1.10 16.28
N ARG A 15 2.84 -0.05 15.93
CA ARG A 15 1.42 -0.38 16.03
C ARG A 15 1.23 -1.77 16.57
N LEU A 16 0.28 -1.88 17.47
CA LEU A 16 -0.20 -3.15 18.01
C LEU A 16 -1.71 -3.22 17.79
N LEU A 17 -2.19 -4.29 17.18
CA LEU A 17 -3.59 -4.51 16.91
C LEU A 17 -3.93 -5.99 17.00
N ASP A 18 -4.62 -6.41 18.06
CA ASP A 18 -5.07 -7.80 18.30
C ASP A 18 -3.97 -8.87 18.06
N GLY A 19 -2.77 -8.60 18.59
CA GLY A 19 -1.62 -9.47 18.43
C GLY A 19 -0.88 -9.35 17.11
N LEU A 20 -1.26 -8.41 16.26
CA LEU A 20 -0.47 -7.99 15.10
C LEU A 20 0.40 -6.81 15.48
N ASN A 21 1.71 -6.99 15.41
CA ASN A 21 2.71 -5.97 15.68
C ASN A 21 3.31 -5.48 14.37
N LEU A 22 3.38 -4.16 14.20
CA LEU A 22 4.11 -3.52 13.12
C LEU A 22 5.05 -2.48 13.72
N ASN A 23 6.34 -2.66 13.50
CA ASN A 23 7.37 -1.72 13.91
C ASN A 23 8.15 -1.26 12.67
N LYS A 24 8.34 0.04 12.53
CA LYS A 24 9.02 0.64 11.39
C LYS A 24 9.91 1.78 11.81
N ILE A 25 11.14 1.77 11.33
CA ILE A 25 12.04 2.91 11.35
C ILE A 25 12.21 3.41 9.92
N LYS A 26 12.09 4.71 9.71
CA LYS A 26 12.25 5.34 8.39
C LYS A 26 13.13 6.58 8.52
N LEU A 27 14.20 6.61 7.74
CA LEU A 27 15.08 7.74 7.54
C LEU A 27 14.77 8.39 6.20
N LYS A 28 14.53 9.69 6.18
CA LYS A 28 14.30 10.49 4.97
C LYS A 28 15.35 11.55 4.84
N LYS A 29 15.78 11.80 3.61
CA LYS A 29 16.69 12.89 3.27
C LYS A 29 16.15 13.66 2.07
N TYR A 30 16.05 14.97 2.22
CA TYR A 30 15.62 15.86 1.16
C TYR A 30 16.80 16.55 0.51
N ASP A 31 16.70 16.85 -0.77
CA ASP A 31 17.61 17.78 -1.44
C ASP A 31 17.33 19.24 -1.01
N TYR A 32 18.22 20.15 -1.35
CA TYR A 32 18.07 21.57 -1.02
C TYR A 32 16.81 22.20 -1.65
N SER A 33 16.41 21.74 -2.80
CA SER A 33 15.21 22.20 -3.50
C SER A 33 13.92 21.62 -2.95
N LYS A 34 14.01 20.60 -2.08
CA LYS A 34 12.90 19.76 -1.60
C LYS A 34 12.10 19.07 -2.69
N LYS A 35 12.64 19.05 -3.92
CA LYS A 35 12.02 18.33 -5.03
C LYS A 35 12.27 16.84 -4.97
N ASN A 36 13.46 16.44 -4.49
CA ASN A 36 13.82 15.05 -4.33
C ASN A 36 13.87 14.66 -2.85
N MET A 37 13.31 13.52 -2.54
CA MET A 37 13.36 12.89 -1.24
C MET A 37 13.83 11.45 -1.41
N PHE A 38 14.91 11.09 -0.76
CA PHE A 38 15.39 9.72 -0.64
C PHE A 38 15.02 9.19 0.74
N TYR A 39 14.69 7.93 0.82
CA TYR A 39 14.44 7.31 2.11
C TYR A 39 14.88 5.85 2.15
N ALA A 40 15.25 5.44 3.34
CA ALA A 40 15.46 4.05 3.70
C ALA A 40 14.56 3.71 4.88
N SER A 41 14.02 2.53 4.91
CA SER A 41 13.25 2.06 6.06
C SER A 41 13.45 0.57 6.29
N PHE A 42 13.40 0.21 7.56
CA PHE A 42 13.26 -1.17 8.01
C PHE A 42 11.89 -1.31 8.67
N LYS A 43 11.20 -2.37 8.34
CA LYS A 43 9.87 -2.70 8.88
C LYS A 43 9.85 -4.15 9.30
N SER A 44 9.32 -4.38 10.50
CA SER A 44 9.08 -5.70 11.05
C SER A 44 7.59 -5.85 11.34
N MET A 45 6.98 -6.88 10.81
CA MET A 45 5.60 -7.26 11.07
C MET A 45 5.56 -8.68 11.61
N TYR A 46 4.79 -8.88 12.68
CA TYR A 46 4.64 -10.17 13.33
C TYR A 46 3.20 -10.34 13.82
N ARG A 47 2.60 -11.47 13.55
CA ARG A 47 1.29 -11.84 14.10
C ARG A 47 1.46 -12.95 15.13
N ALA A 48 1.08 -12.67 16.37
CA ALA A 48 1.15 -13.63 17.46
C ALA A 48 0.27 -14.88 17.19
N LYS A 49 0.67 -16.01 17.75
CA LYS A 49 -0.03 -17.29 17.62
C LYS A 49 -1.46 -17.21 18.14
N GLU A 50 -1.66 -16.54 19.27
CA GLU A 50 -2.94 -16.36 19.95
C GLU A 50 -3.74 -15.16 19.39
N SER A 51 -3.24 -14.49 18.33
CA SER A 51 -3.90 -13.33 17.73
C SER A 51 -5.31 -13.68 17.27
N ASP A 52 -6.30 -12.94 17.78
CA ASP A 52 -7.69 -12.99 17.36
C ASP A 52 -8.01 -11.80 16.42
N LEU A 53 -7.10 -11.50 15.51
CA LEU A 53 -7.24 -10.42 14.54
C LEU A 53 -8.52 -10.59 13.74
N ARG A 54 -9.49 -9.68 13.93
CA ARG A 54 -10.81 -9.73 13.32
C ARG A 54 -11.00 -8.69 12.21
N TYR A 55 -9.98 -7.88 11.97
CA TYR A 55 -10.06 -6.80 11.00
C TYR A 55 -9.56 -7.25 9.63
N THR A 56 -10.02 -6.53 8.63
CA THR A 56 -9.83 -6.72 7.20
C THR A 56 -8.77 -7.74 6.78
N ASN A 57 -9.25 -8.77 6.09
CA ASN A 57 -8.40 -9.76 5.45
C ASN A 57 -7.39 -10.47 6.39
N TYR A 58 -7.84 -10.77 7.59
CA TYR A 58 -7.02 -11.43 8.60
C TYR A 58 -6.41 -12.77 8.15
N LYS A 59 -7.02 -13.43 7.17
CA LYS A 59 -6.56 -14.72 6.64
C LYS A 59 -5.23 -14.63 5.89
N VAL A 60 -4.88 -13.47 5.35
CA VAL A 60 -3.59 -13.28 4.66
C VAL A 60 -2.42 -13.16 5.63
N TRP A 61 -2.69 -12.80 6.88
CA TRP A 61 -1.69 -12.69 7.92
C TRP A 61 -1.41 -14.05 8.55
N GLN A 62 -0.33 -14.69 8.18
CA GLN A 62 0.07 -15.95 8.80
C GLN A 62 0.49 -15.72 10.25
N LYS A 63 -0.01 -16.59 11.14
CA LYS A 63 0.35 -16.57 12.55
C LYS A 63 1.78 -17.09 12.75
N ASP A 64 2.45 -16.57 13.78
CA ASP A 64 3.78 -16.99 14.21
C ASP A 64 4.85 -16.86 13.09
N LYS A 65 4.72 -15.79 12.29
CA LYS A 65 5.61 -15.47 11.17
C LYS A 65 6.06 -14.03 11.22
N PHE A 66 7.36 -13.82 10.96
CA PHE A 66 7.97 -12.50 10.82
C PHE A 66 8.05 -12.10 9.34
N ASN A 67 7.55 -10.93 9.03
CA ASN A 67 7.74 -10.29 7.76
C ASN A 67 8.63 -9.05 7.96
N ASN A 68 9.94 -9.25 7.84
CA ASN A 68 10.94 -8.21 8.00
C ASN A 68 11.40 -7.74 6.63
N THR A 69 11.23 -6.45 6.37
CA THR A 69 11.54 -5.86 5.06
C THR A 69 12.42 -4.63 5.19
N ALA A 70 13.36 -4.49 4.26
CA ALA A 70 14.09 -3.26 4.01
C ALA A 70 13.55 -2.60 2.75
N THR A 71 13.33 -1.28 2.79
CA THR A 71 12.84 -0.51 1.66
C THR A 71 13.76 0.67 1.41
N PHE A 72 14.14 0.88 0.14
CA PHE A 72 14.75 2.11 -0.36
C PHE A 72 13.79 2.78 -1.32
N GLY A 73 13.66 4.09 -1.19
CA GLY A 73 12.74 4.83 -2.03
C GLY A 73 13.29 6.19 -2.44
N TRP A 74 12.81 6.63 -3.59
CA TRP A 74 13.05 7.96 -4.12
C TRP A 74 11.73 8.56 -4.55
N THR A 75 11.51 9.80 -4.16
CA THR A 75 10.36 10.60 -4.57
C THR A 75 10.83 11.86 -5.25
N HIS A 76 10.29 12.16 -6.42
CA HIS A 76 10.50 13.40 -7.14
C HIS A 76 9.18 14.16 -7.26
N SER A 77 9.18 15.42 -6.81
CA SER A 77 8.04 16.34 -6.94
C SER A 77 8.37 17.44 -7.92
N TYR A 78 7.49 17.70 -8.87
CA TYR A 78 7.64 18.72 -9.89
C TYR A 78 6.40 19.59 -10.02
N LYS A 79 6.61 20.84 -10.46
CA LYS A 79 5.55 21.82 -10.68
C LYS A 79 5.88 22.62 -11.93
N TYR A 80 4.87 22.88 -12.75
CA TYR A 80 4.95 23.71 -13.92
C TYR A 80 3.68 24.57 -14.06
N LYS A 81 3.63 25.48 -15.05
CA LYS A 81 2.52 26.44 -15.20
C LYS A 81 1.12 25.79 -15.30
N GLY A 82 1.04 24.61 -15.91
CA GLY A 82 -0.22 23.88 -16.13
C GLY A 82 -0.53 22.79 -15.13
N GLY A 83 0.32 22.56 -14.12
CA GLY A 83 0.08 21.47 -13.18
C GLY A 83 1.23 21.12 -12.26
N ASN A 84 1.08 20.01 -11.57
CA ASN A 84 2.11 19.46 -10.69
C ASN A 84 2.03 17.94 -10.70
N GLY A 85 3.08 17.31 -10.24
CA GLY A 85 3.10 15.85 -10.13
C GLY A 85 4.14 15.36 -9.14
N LYS A 86 4.03 14.08 -8.86
CA LYS A 86 4.90 13.35 -7.96
C LYS A 86 5.18 11.98 -8.55
N LEU A 87 6.44 11.63 -8.63
CA LEU A 87 6.93 10.31 -8.99
C LEU A 87 7.53 9.65 -7.76
N ASN A 88 7.18 8.41 -7.49
CA ASN A 88 7.72 7.62 -6.38
C ASN A 88 8.20 6.27 -6.91
N LEU A 89 9.43 5.93 -6.59
CA LEU A 89 10.04 4.63 -6.87
C LEU A 89 10.47 4.00 -5.56
N GLU A 90 10.06 2.77 -5.33
CA GLU A 90 10.38 1.99 -4.13
C GLU A 90 10.95 0.63 -4.49
N LEU A 91 12.01 0.25 -3.81
CA LEU A 91 12.62 -1.07 -3.84
C LEU A 91 12.46 -1.67 -2.45
N THR A 92 11.75 -2.77 -2.34
CA THR A 92 11.54 -3.48 -1.06
C THR A 92 12.01 -4.91 -1.20
N SER A 93 12.72 -5.39 -0.20
CA SER A 93 13.15 -6.79 -0.12
C SER A 93 12.92 -7.32 1.28
N ALA A 94 12.51 -8.57 1.38
CA ALA A 94 12.61 -9.33 2.61
C ALA A 94 14.08 -9.38 3.07
N THR A 95 14.32 -9.36 4.36
CA THR A 95 15.65 -9.22 4.94
C THR A 95 15.83 -10.17 6.13
N ILE A 96 16.94 -10.01 6.83
CA ILE A 96 17.35 -10.87 7.95
C ILE A 96 16.22 -11.05 8.97
N GLY A 97 15.96 -12.28 9.36
CA GLY A 97 14.92 -12.65 10.32
C GLY A 97 13.50 -12.64 9.73
N SER A 98 13.34 -12.53 8.40
CA SER A 98 12.07 -12.74 7.73
C SER A 98 11.83 -14.22 7.48
N ASP A 99 10.59 -14.68 7.69
CA ASP A 99 10.13 -16.02 7.28
C ASP A 99 9.76 -16.09 5.80
N TYR A 100 9.84 -14.95 5.13
CA TYR A 100 9.47 -14.79 3.71
C TYR A 100 10.70 -14.46 2.86
N ASP A 101 10.59 -14.79 1.56
CA ASP A 101 11.62 -14.55 0.55
C ASP A 101 10.99 -13.91 -0.69
N TYR A 102 11.00 -12.58 -0.72
CA TYR A 102 10.50 -11.80 -1.84
C TYR A 102 11.17 -10.44 -1.95
N SER A 103 11.11 -9.89 -3.15
CA SER A 103 11.50 -8.52 -3.45
C SER A 103 10.51 -7.90 -4.40
N LYS A 104 10.29 -6.59 -4.29
CA LYS A 104 9.39 -5.84 -5.18
C LYS A 104 9.96 -4.48 -5.54
N VAL A 105 9.66 -4.06 -6.76
CA VAL A 105 9.84 -2.70 -7.25
C VAL A 105 8.47 -2.09 -7.46
N VAL A 106 8.23 -0.91 -6.94
CA VAL A 106 6.97 -0.19 -7.09
C VAL A 106 7.23 1.19 -7.67
N LEU A 107 6.55 1.51 -8.76
CA LEU A 107 6.53 2.83 -9.38
C LEU A 107 5.12 3.42 -9.23
N THR A 108 5.03 4.63 -8.68
CA THR A 108 3.78 5.38 -8.64
C THR A 108 4.03 6.79 -9.17
N SER A 109 3.23 7.20 -10.16
CA SER A 109 3.20 8.58 -10.67
C SER A 109 1.82 9.15 -10.49
N VAL A 110 1.73 10.31 -9.86
CA VAL A 110 0.48 11.07 -9.73
C VAL A 110 0.70 12.42 -10.37
N HIS A 111 -0.21 12.81 -11.25
CA HIS A 111 -0.11 14.04 -11.98
C HIS A 111 -1.45 14.78 -12.01
N LYS A 112 -1.42 16.08 -11.78
CA LYS A 112 -2.57 17.00 -11.83
C LYS A 112 -2.33 18.07 -12.87
N SER A 113 -3.19 18.11 -13.87
CA SER A 113 -3.14 19.11 -14.96
C SER A 113 -4.38 19.99 -14.93
N LYS A 114 -4.20 21.28 -15.10
CA LYS A 114 -5.30 22.23 -15.27
C LYS A 114 -5.63 22.38 -16.76
N LEU A 115 -6.89 22.16 -17.11
CA LEU A 115 -7.43 22.26 -18.45
C LEU A 115 -8.55 23.32 -18.44
N GLY A 116 -8.20 24.60 -18.32
CA GLY A 116 -9.17 25.69 -18.12
C GLY A 116 -9.88 25.58 -16.77
N LYS A 117 -11.20 25.36 -16.81
CA LYS A 117 -12.02 25.14 -15.61
C LYS A 117 -12.02 23.69 -15.12
N LEU A 118 -11.36 22.78 -15.84
CA LEU A 118 -11.26 21.38 -15.52
C LEU A 118 -9.90 21.07 -14.89
N GLN A 119 -9.86 20.05 -14.06
CA GLN A 119 -8.63 19.47 -13.56
C GLN A 119 -8.60 17.99 -13.93
N LEU A 120 -7.56 17.58 -14.63
CA LEU A 120 -7.29 16.18 -14.93
C LEU A 120 -6.30 15.62 -13.91
N ASN A 121 -6.74 14.64 -13.13
CA ASN A 121 -5.91 13.87 -12.23
C ASN A 121 -5.59 12.54 -12.89
N THR A 122 -4.31 12.23 -13.03
CA THR A 122 -3.87 10.93 -13.56
C THR A 122 -2.99 10.21 -12.55
N ARG A 123 -3.13 8.90 -12.46
CA ARG A 123 -2.28 8.04 -11.66
C ARG A 123 -1.82 6.86 -12.50
N LEU A 124 -0.51 6.67 -12.57
CA LEU A 124 0.15 5.47 -13.07
C LEU A 124 0.68 4.69 -11.87
N PHE A 125 0.44 3.41 -11.85
CA PHE A 125 1.00 2.50 -10.85
C PHE A 125 1.58 1.29 -11.56
N GLY A 126 2.73 0.83 -11.09
CA GLY A 126 3.35 -0.42 -11.54
C GLY A 126 4.08 -1.08 -10.40
N GLN A 127 3.92 -2.38 -10.28
CA GLN A 127 4.69 -3.22 -9.38
C GLN A 127 5.23 -4.42 -10.14
N TYR A 128 6.49 -4.73 -9.91
CA TYR A 128 7.10 -5.99 -10.30
C TYR A 128 7.65 -6.68 -9.06
N GLY A 129 7.26 -7.91 -8.85
CA GLY A 129 7.66 -8.69 -7.71
C GLY A 129 8.31 -10.01 -8.09
N SER A 130 9.31 -10.42 -7.32
CA SER A 130 10.05 -11.68 -7.46
C SER A 130 10.22 -12.32 -6.10
N GLY A 131 10.40 -13.61 -6.07
CA GLY A 131 10.62 -14.39 -4.84
C GLY A 131 9.75 -15.64 -4.78
N LYS A 132 10.18 -16.60 -3.97
CA LYS A 132 9.55 -17.92 -3.87
C LYS A 132 8.48 -17.99 -2.78
N ASN A 133 8.62 -17.18 -1.74
CA ASN A 133 7.75 -17.21 -0.58
C ASN A 133 7.28 -15.79 -0.22
N TRP A 134 6.08 -15.44 -0.68
CA TRP A 134 5.50 -14.12 -0.46
C TRP A 134 4.63 -14.08 0.79
N ALA A 135 4.81 -13.04 1.59
CA ALA A 135 3.86 -12.69 2.63
C ALA A 135 2.51 -12.31 2.00
N GLY A 136 1.43 -12.94 2.45
CA GLY A 136 0.09 -12.72 1.89
C GLY A 136 -0.35 -11.26 2.01
N GLU A 137 -0.04 -10.62 3.12
CA GLU A 137 -0.35 -9.21 3.40
C GLU A 137 0.38 -8.22 2.48
N SER A 138 1.53 -8.63 1.92
CA SER A 138 2.37 -7.78 1.06
C SER A 138 2.11 -7.97 -0.44
N ARG A 139 1.25 -8.92 -0.80
CA ARG A 139 0.86 -9.15 -2.20
C ARG A 139 0.07 -7.99 -2.75
N LEU A 140 0.16 -7.82 -4.05
CA LEU A 140 -0.58 -6.80 -4.78
C LEU A 140 -2.06 -7.17 -4.85
N ASN A 141 -2.94 -6.26 -4.44
CA ASN A 141 -4.37 -6.44 -4.51
C ASN A 141 -4.95 -5.68 -5.73
N LEU A 142 -5.83 -6.32 -6.49
CA LEU A 142 -6.44 -5.71 -7.67
C LEU A 142 -7.38 -4.55 -7.31
N ALA A 143 -8.15 -4.71 -6.26
CA ALA A 143 -9.15 -3.72 -5.85
C ALA A 143 -8.54 -2.45 -5.24
N GLY A 144 -7.34 -2.52 -4.67
CA GLY A 144 -6.74 -1.35 -4.01
C GLY A 144 -5.61 -1.71 -3.05
N ALA A 145 -5.57 -1.03 -1.91
CA ALA A 145 -4.56 -1.26 -0.89
C ALA A 145 -4.57 -2.70 -0.38
N ASN A 146 -3.40 -3.27 -0.19
CA ASN A 146 -3.25 -4.57 0.45
C ASN A 146 -3.30 -4.45 1.99
N SER A 147 -3.28 -5.58 2.68
CA SER A 147 -3.42 -5.60 4.13
C SER A 147 -2.26 -4.91 4.87
N GLU A 148 -1.06 -4.96 4.31
CA GLU A 148 0.11 -4.23 4.81
C GLU A 148 -0.09 -2.71 4.70
N GLU A 149 -0.53 -2.22 3.55
CA GLU A 149 -0.84 -0.80 3.33
C GLU A 149 -1.93 -0.32 4.28
N LEU A 150 -2.98 -1.11 4.48
CA LEU A 150 -4.05 -0.80 5.42
C LEU A 150 -3.55 -0.71 6.86
N MET A 151 -2.66 -1.60 7.27
CA MET A 151 -2.08 -1.55 8.60
C MET A 151 -1.22 -0.31 8.80
N GLU A 152 -0.52 0.14 7.76
CA GLU A 152 0.32 1.34 7.81
C GLU A 152 -0.51 2.64 7.82
N TYR A 153 -1.62 2.70 7.10
CA TYR A 153 -2.43 3.91 6.98
C TYR A 153 -3.47 4.03 8.09
N LYS A 154 -3.19 4.88 9.07
CA LYS A 154 -4.09 5.09 10.21
C LYS A 154 -5.49 5.61 9.81
N PHE A 155 -5.58 6.42 8.77
CA PHE A 155 -6.86 6.97 8.30
C PHE A 155 -7.68 5.92 7.56
N THR A 156 -7.08 5.16 6.68
CA THR A 156 -7.76 4.04 6.00
C THR A 156 -8.26 3.01 6.99
N ARG A 157 -7.51 2.76 8.06
CA ARG A 157 -7.90 1.86 9.13
C ARG A 157 -9.13 2.34 9.89
N SER A 158 -9.26 3.65 10.13
CA SER A 158 -10.44 4.20 10.82
C SER A 158 -11.70 4.18 9.95
N GLU A 159 -11.54 4.22 8.63
CA GLU A 159 -12.64 4.17 7.67
C GLU A 159 -13.01 2.74 7.24
N GLY A 160 -12.09 1.81 7.40
CA GLY A 160 -12.12 0.49 6.76
C GLY A 160 -12.30 -0.70 7.69
N PHE A 161 -12.75 -0.51 8.90
CA PHE A 161 -13.10 -1.64 9.76
C PHE A 161 -14.43 -2.25 9.33
N ILE A 162 -14.33 -3.25 8.46
CA ILE A 162 -15.45 -4.10 8.14
C ILE A 162 -15.37 -5.30 9.05
N PRO A 163 -16.37 -5.55 9.90
CA PRO A 163 -16.43 -6.76 10.70
C PRO A 163 -16.29 -7.99 9.81
N ASN A 164 -15.51 -8.96 10.25
CA ASN A 164 -15.26 -10.19 9.48
C ASN A 164 -16.55 -10.93 9.10
N GLN A 165 -17.56 -10.89 9.96
CA GLN A 165 -18.87 -11.46 9.69
C GLN A 165 -19.58 -10.82 8.50
N TRP A 166 -19.20 -9.61 8.09
CA TRP A 166 -19.74 -8.92 6.93
C TRP A 166 -18.95 -9.20 5.65
N LEU A 167 -17.72 -9.73 5.78
CA LEU A 167 -16.83 -9.99 4.64
C LEU A 167 -17.33 -11.10 3.72
N GLY A 168 -18.20 -11.97 4.18
CA GLY A 168 -18.85 -13.01 3.37
C GLY A 168 -20.28 -12.69 2.98
N TYR A 169 -20.80 -11.55 3.40
CA TYR A 169 -22.18 -11.18 3.15
C TYR A 169 -22.32 -10.60 1.74
N GLY A 170 -23.02 -11.31 0.88
CA GLY A 170 -23.20 -10.90 -0.51
C GLY A 170 -22.05 -11.30 -1.44
N SER A 171 -21.27 -12.22 -1.04
CA SER A 171 -20.25 -13.05 -1.72
C SER A 171 -19.36 -12.39 -2.78
N THR A 172 -19.84 -11.66 -3.75
CA THR A 172 -19.05 -11.18 -4.89
C THR A 172 -19.01 -9.66 -5.03
N THR A 173 -19.73 -8.94 -4.21
CA THR A 173 -19.94 -7.49 -4.34
C THR A 173 -19.50 -6.70 -3.11
N ASN A 174 -18.34 -6.99 -2.60
CA ASN A 174 -17.76 -6.15 -1.58
C ASN A 174 -17.30 -4.85 -2.24
N HIS A 175 -18.12 -3.80 -2.19
CA HIS A 175 -17.93 -2.52 -2.89
C HIS A 175 -16.86 -1.62 -2.25
N PHE A 176 -16.13 -2.10 -1.29
CA PHE A 176 -15.10 -1.31 -0.62
C PHE A 176 -13.81 -1.31 -1.41
N GLN A 177 -13.53 -0.21 -2.09
CA GLN A 177 -12.22 0.11 -2.64
C GLN A 177 -11.47 1.03 -1.69
N MET A 178 -10.28 0.61 -1.28
CA MET A 178 -9.37 1.47 -0.53
C MET A 178 -8.22 1.89 -1.42
N GLY A 179 -7.91 3.18 -1.44
CA GLY A 179 -6.85 3.73 -2.28
C GLY A 179 -5.51 3.09 -1.97
N GLY A 180 -4.82 2.63 -3.00
CA GLY A 180 -3.54 1.93 -2.96
C GLY A 180 -3.43 0.90 -4.07
N GLY A 181 -2.32 0.20 -4.18
CA GLY A 181 -2.10 -0.86 -5.14
C GLY A 181 -2.56 -0.52 -6.56
N LEU A 182 -3.12 -1.48 -7.27
CA LEU A 182 -3.63 -1.28 -8.63
C LEU A 182 -4.88 -0.39 -8.69
N ASN A 183 -5.71 -0.42 -7.66
CA ASN A 183 -6.95 0.36 -7.55
C ASN A 183 -7.86 0.25 -8.79
N LEU A 184 -8.06 -0.96 -9.28
CA LEU A 184 -8.89 -1.22 -10.44
C LEU A 184 -10.37 -1.15 -10.06
N ARG A 185 -11.12 -0.28 -10.73
CA ARG A 185 -12.58 -0.20 -10.59
C ARG A 185 -13.22 -1.45 -11.16
N GLY A 186 -14.26 -1.95 -10.51
CA GLY A 186 -14.97 -3.17 -10.92
C GLY A 186 -14.47 -4.46 -10.26
N TYR A 187 -13.31 -4.44 -9.62
CA TYR A 187 -12.94 -5.49 -8.69
C TYR A 187 -13.47 -5.13 -7.31
N ALA A 188 -14.40 -5.93 -6.83
CA ALA A 188 -15.03 -5.69 -5.56
C ALA A 188 -14.11 -6.08 -4.41
N GLY A 189 -13.79 -5.13 -3.56
CA GLY A 189 -13.23 -5.29 -2.23
C GLY A 189 -12.01 -6.19 -2.08
N TYR A 190 -11.69 -6.45 -0.82
CA TYR A 190 -10.58 -7.32 -0.40
C TYR A 190 -10.90 -8.80 -0.53
N TYR A 191 -12.14 -9.12 -0.76
CA TYR A 191 -12.70 -10.44 -0.67
C TYR A 191 -13.58 -10.74 -1.86
N ALA A 192 -13.05 -11.47 -2.79
CA ALA A 192 -13.80 -12.44 -3.53
C ALA A 192 -13.12 -13.79 -3.24
N PRO A 193 -13.49 -14.48 -2.17
CA PRO A 193 -12.94 -15.77 -1.92
C PRO A 193 -13.49 -16.73 -2.97
N GLU A 194 -12.63 -17.27 -3.80
CA GLU A 194 -12.93 -18.50 -4.52
C GLU A 194 -12.78 -19.65 -3.53
N ILE A 195 -13.66 -20.59 -3.62
CA ILE A 195 -13.53 -21.88 -2.94
C ILE A 195 -12.79 -22.78 -3.92
N ASN A 196 -11.60 -23.24 -3.55
CA ASN A 196 -10.87 -24.22 -4.36
C ASN A 196 -11.55 -25.60 -4.27
N ASP A 197 -11.08 -26.54 -5.08
CA ASP A 197 -11.62 -27.91 -5.14
C ASP A 197 -11.55 -28.66 -3.81
N GLU A 198 -10.72 -28.20 -2.88
CA GLU A 198 -10.55 -28.75 -1.52
C GLU A 198 -11.50 -28.08 -0.50
N GLY A 199 -12.36 -27.16 -0.93
CA GLY A 199 -13.28 -26.43 -0.05
C GLY A 199 -12.63 -25.28 0.74
N ASN A 200 -11.39 -24.90 0.45
CA ASN A 200 -10.70 -23.80 1.10
C ASN A 200 -10.94 -22.49 0.38
N TYR A 201 -11.06 -21.41 1.14
CA TYR A 201 -11.11 -20.07 0.59
C TYR A 201 -9.74 -19.66 0.04
N VAL A 202 -9.68 -19.39 -1.24
CA VAL A 202 -8.49 -18.87 -1.93
C VAL A 202 -8.73 -17.41 -2.30
N LEU A 203 -7.75 -16.56 -2.02
CA LEU A 203 -7.79 -15.16 -2.44
C LEU A 203 -7.33 -15.07 -3.89
N SER A 204 -8.27 -15.05 -4.83
CA SER A 204 -7.98 -15.09 -6.26
C SER A 204 -7.55 -13.76 -6.87
N TYR A 205 -7.81 -12.64 -6.20
CA TYR A 205 -7.53 -11.30 -6.73
C TYR A 205 -6.27 -10.65 -6.16
N ASN A 206 -5.23 -11.43 -5.95
CA ASN A 206 -3.93 -10.93 -5.57
C ASN A 206 -2.84 -11.43 -6.53
N GLY A 207 -1.78 -10.67 -6.63
CA GLY A 207 -0.64 -10.98 -7.48
C GLY A 207 0.66 -10.47 -6.87
N THR A 208 1.74 -10.65 -7.60
CA THR A 208 3.06 -10.10 -7.25
C THR A 208 3.46 -8.97 -8.17
N SER A 209 2.91 -8.96 -9.39
CA SER A 209 3.22 -7.97 -10.41
C SER A 209 1.96 -7.48 -11.10
N GLY A 210 1.94 -6.22 -11.50
CA GLY A 210 0.82 -5.63 -12.21
C GLY A 210 1.03 -4.14 -12.47
N ALA A 211 0.24 -3.60 -13.39
CA ALA A 211 0.24 -2.18 -13.69
C ALA A 211 -1.17 -1.66 -13.90
N SER A 212 -1.40 -0.40 -13.56
CA SER A 212 -2.67 0.27 -13.78
C SER A 212 -2.48 1.73 -14.11
N ILE A 213 -3.42 2.28 -14.88
CA ILE A 213 -3.55 3.71 -15.11
C ILE A 213 -4.97 4.13 -14.76
N SER A 214 -5.10 5.24 -14.06
CA SER A 214 -6.39 5.85 -13.79
C SER A 214 -6.35 7.33 -14.13
N ALA A 215 -7.47 7.84 -14.62
CA ALA A 215 -7.68 9.24 -14.93
C ALA A 215 -9.04 9.68 -14.36
N GLU A 216 -9.06 10.85 -13.77
CA GLU A 216 -10.25 11.46 -13.19
C GLU A 216 -10.32 12.92 -13.64
N LEU A 217 -11.48 13.32 -14.14
CA LEU A 217 -11.74 14.70 -14.54
C LEU A 217 -12.60 15.37 -13.48
N GLU A 218 -12.03 16.35 -12.79
CA GLU A 218 -12.74 17.16 -11.81
C GLU A 218 -13.22 18.47 -12.46
N PHE A 219 -14.48 18.79 -12.23
CA PHE A 219 -15.08 20.05 -12.62
C PHE A 219 -15.00 21.03 -11.43
N GLN A 220 -14.16 22.04 -11.55
CA GLN A 220 -14.08 23.08 -10.51
C GLN A 220 -15.17 24.13 -10.80
N ASN A 221 -16.05 24.40 -9.81
CA ASN A 221 -17.05 25.49 -9.86
C ASN A 221 -18.22 25.30 -10.85
N ILE A 222 -18.87 24.15 -10.86
CA ILE A 222 -20.16 24.00 -11.57
C ILE A 222 -21.35 24.44 -10.71
N PHE A 223 -21.16 24.56 -9.41
CA PHE A 223 -22.21 25.01 -8.49
C PHE A 223 -21.79 26.34 -7.83
N LEU A 224 -22.26 27.43 -8.38
CA LEU A 224 -22.52 28.70 -7.73
C LEU A 224 -24.01 28.91 -7.69
#